data_ddd3bdc58a7bd8af04b39ce24f779d8e
#
_entry.id   ddd3bdc58a7bd8af04b39ce24f779d8e
#
_cell.length_a   1.000
_cell.length_b   1.000
_cell.length_c   1.000
_cell.angle_alpha   90.00
_cell.angle_beta   90.00
_cell.angle_gamma   90.00
#
_symmetry.space_group_name_H-M   'P 1'
#
loop_
_entity.id
_entity.type
_entity.pdbx_description
1 polymer ?
#
loop_
_entity_poly.entity_id
_entity_poly.type
_entity_poly.pdbx_seq_one_letter_code
_entity_poly.pdbx_strand_id
1 'polypeptide(L)'
;MSTGPLVAGDALDRFRIVEAIGHGAFSDVYLAEQPDGRRVVIKVPHDALMGDVGAFDRFRREMEIAGKLDHPGIQHSFDGGEERSRPYLVLEYIDGITLREVERQAGRLPAPRAVDIASQLAAAMAHAHANGISHRDLKPENVLVTPEGRVVVTDFGIALMAGARRLTWRWLTSTMGTPDYMAPEQVEGKRGDARTDIYALGIMLFEMLAGRVPWEGDNPLAVMAQHVNAPLPSLREIDKHIPAPLEAIVTKCLRKNPDERYADAGELHADLERWQDLDLAAFTFGEDVVKRSVRDKGGLPLIVAGISAGFIGASALFVILYYVATHH
;
A
#
# COMPACT_ATOMS: atom_id res chain seq x y z
N MET A 1 -23.12 5.47 27.48
CA MET A 1 -21.85 6.01 26.96
C MET A 1 -22.11 6.37 25.50
N SER A 2 -21.69 7.54 25.03
CA SER A 2 -21.93 8.00 23.65
C SER A 2 -21.25 7.05 22.65
N THR A 3 -22.03 6.42 21.78
CA THR A 3 -21.55 5.54 20.70
C THR A 3 -21.26 6.33 19.41
N GLY A 4 -21.21 7.65 19.48
CA GLY A 4 -20.93 8.53 18.34
C GLY A 4 -19.44 8.83 18.16
N PRO A 5 -19.08 9.51 17.04
CA PRO A 5 -17.73 10.04 16.85
C PRO A 5 -17.34 10.98 17.99
N LEU A 6 -16.08 10.91 18.43
CA LEU A 6 -15.55 11.80 19.47
C LEU A 6 -15.32 13.20 18.89
N VAL A 7 -15.51 14.22 19.72
CA VAL A 7 -15.28 15.61 19.35
C VAL A 7 -14.21 16.24 20.25
N ALA A 8 -13.68 17.39 19.83
CA ALA A 8 -12.69 18.12 20.60
C ALA A 8 -13.20 18.42 22.02
N GLY A 9 -12.40 18.11 23.03
CA GLY A 9 -12.70 18.25 24.45
C GLY A 9 -13.27 17.00 25.11
N ASP A 10 -13.69 15.98 24.34
CA ASP A 10 -14.14 14.71 24.91
C ASP A 10 -13.00 13.99 25.64
N ALA A 11 -13.37 13.25 26.70
CA ALA A 11 -12.46 12.35 27.38
C ALA A 11 -12.68 10.92 26.91
N LEU A 12 -11.59 10.23 26.56
CA LEU A 12 -11.55 8.79 26.32
C LEU A 12 -10.59 8.17 27.33
N ASP A 13 -11.13 7.57 28.38
CA ASP A 13 -10.36 7.11 29.55
C ASP A 13 -9.48 8.25 30.11
N ARG A 14 -8.15 8.13 30.04
CA ARG A 14 -7.22 9.18 30.50
C ARG A 14 -6.84 10.21 29.42
N PHE A 15 -7.29 10.03 28.19
CA PHE A 15 -6.92 10.88 27.06
C PHE A 15 -7.96 11.97 26.83
N ARG A 16 -7.50 13.18 26.54
CA ARG A 16 -8.34 14.31 26.11
C ARG A 16 -8.24 14.43 24.60
N ILE A 17 -9.33 14.31 23.88
CA ILE A 17 -9.39 14.49 22.43
C ILE A 17 -9.11 15.96 22.10
N VAL A 18 -8.14 16.19 21.22
CA VAL A 18 -7.81 17.53 20.71
C VAL A 18 -8.59 17.80 19.43
N GLU A 19 -8.50 16.88 18.45
CA GLU A 19 -9.23 16.98 17.19
C GLU A 19 -9.30 15.62 16.48
N ALA A 20 -10.25 15.50 15.54
CA ALA A 20 -10.25 14.38 14.60
C ALA A 20 -9.28 14.69 13.45
N ILE A 21 -8.32 13.79 13.22
CA ILE A 21 -7.27 13.96 12.18
C ILE A 21 -7.46 13.02 10.98
N GLY A 22 -8.37 12.06 11.08
CA GLY A 22 -8.69 11.15 9.98
C GLY A 22 -9.98 10.38 10.19
N HIS A 23 -10.64 10.06 9.07
CA HIS A 23 -11.81 9.19 9.03
C HIS A 23 -11.56 8.09 8.00
N GLY A 24 -11.22 6.91 8.47
CA GLY A 24 -10.92 5.75 7.63
C GLY A 24 -12.15 4.87 7.39
N ALA A 25 -12.00 3.87 6.53
CA ALA A 25 -13.07 2.90 6.26
C ALA A 25 -13.47 2.05 7.48
N PHE A 26 -12.59 1.91 8.47
CA PHE A 26 -12.75 1.00 9.62
C PHE A 26 -12.58 1.66 10.97
N SER A 27 -11.98 2.85 10.99
CA SER A 27 -11.65 3.54 12.24
C SER A 27 -11.60 5.03 12.03
N ASP A 28 -11.91 5.75 13.10
CA ASP A 28 -11.63 7.17 13.23
C ASP A 28 -10.29 7.37 13.92
N VAL A 29 -9.55 8.40 13.50
CA VAL A 29 -8.23 8.73 14.03
C VAL A 29 -8.28 10.11 14.67
N TYR A 30 -7.84 10.20 15.91
CA TYR A 30 -7.88 11.42 16.71
C TYR A 30 -6.49 11.79 17.22
N LEU A 31 -6.17 13.07 17.17
CA LEU A 31 -5.12 13.64 18.00
C LEU A 31 -5.65 13.76 19.43
N ALA A 32 -4.90 13.27 20.39
CA ALA A 32 -5.24 13.35 21.80
C ALA A 32 -4.04 13.72 22.66
N GLU A 33 -4.32 14.12 23.87
CA GLU A 33 -3.33 14.55 24.85
C GLU A 33 -3.42 13.66 26.09
N GLN A 34 -2.27 13.19 26.58
CA GLN A 34 -2.15 12.46 27.84
C GLN A 34 -2.17 13.44 29.02
N PRO A 35 -2.41 12.96 30.28
CA PRO A 35 -2.39 13.83 31.47
C PRO A 35 -1.07 14.57 31.71
N ASP A 36 0.03 14.06 31.17
CA ASP A 36 1.35 14.69 31.25
C ASP A 36 1.63 15.71 30.11
N GLY A 37 0.63 15.97 29.26
CA GLY A 37 0.72 16.92 28.15
C GLY A 37 1.31 16.35 26.87
N ARG A 38 1.72 15.07 26.84
CA ARG A 38 2.22 14.45 25.61
C ARG A 38 1.08 14.20 24.62
N ARG A 39 1.34 14.53 23.34
CA ARG A 39 0.44 14.24 22.23
C ARG A 39 0.58 12.79 21.79
N VAL A 40 -0.55 12.16 21.51
CA VAL A 40 -0.67 10.81 20.98
C VAL A 40 -1.73 10.77 19.89
N VAL A 41 -1.69 9.74 19.05
CA VAL A 41 -2.75 9.43 18.10
C VAL A 41 -3.59 8.30 18.67
N ILE A 42 -4.91 8.45 18.67
CA ILE A 42 -5.85 7.41 19.09
C ILE A 42 -6.65 6.97 17.87
N LYS A 43 -6.57 5.67 17.57
CA LYS A 43 -7.31 5.04 16.47
C LYS A 43 -8.45 4.20 17.05
N VAL A 44 -9.68 4.63 16.79
CA VAL A 44 -10.90 4.03 17.35
C VAL A 44 -11.65 3.28 16.24
N PRO A 45 -11.84 1.96 16.33
CA PRO A 45 -12.61 1.21 15.35
C PRO A 45 -14.08 1.62 15.35
N HIS A 46 -14.71 1.58 14.17
CA HIS A 46 -16.14 1.85 14.04
C HIS A 46 -16.98 0.77 14.72
N ASP A 47 -18.09 1.14 15.32
CA ASP A 47 -19.00 0.24 16.04
C ASP A 47 -19.52 -0.92 15.16
N ALA A 48 -19.66 -0.69 13.85
CA ALA A 48 -20.03 -1.73 12.88
C ALA A 48 -19.04 -2.90 12.83
N LEU A 49 -17.76 -2.68 13.19
CA LEU A 49 -16.76 -3.72 13.31
C LEU A 49 -16.86 -4.51 14.62
N MET A 50 -17.41 -3.88 15.64
CA MET A 50 -17.56 -4.48 16.98
C MET A 50 -18.60 -5.59 17.01
N GLY A 51 -19.59 -5.58 16.10
CA GLY A 51 -20.59 -6.64 15.93
C GLY A 51 -20.08 -7.87 15.19
N ASP A 52 -18.90 -7.81 14.55
CA ASP A 52 -18.25 -8.94 13.87
C ASP A 52 -17.08 -9.45 14.72
N VAL A 53 -17.26 -10.58 15.40
CA VAL A 53 -16.24 -11.22 16.26
C VAL A 53 -14.92 -11.41 15.51
N GLY A 54 -14.98 -11.77 14.23
CA GLY A 54 -13.79 -11.94 13.41
C GLY A 54 -13.09 -10.61 13.07
N ALA A 55 -13.83 -9.49 12.96
CA ALA A 55 -13.25 -8.16 12.76
C ALA A 55 -12.59 -7.65 14.03
N PHE A 56 -13.21 -7.88 15.18
CA PHE A 56 -12.64 -7.51 16.49
C PHE A 56 -11.35 -8.29 16.81
N ASP A 57 -11.33 -9.60 16.58
CA ASP A 57 -10.12 -10.41 16.77
C ASP A 57 -8.97 -9.97 15.86
N ARG A 58 -9.29 -9.50 14.63
CA ARG A 58 -8.29 -8.93 13.73
C ARG A 58 -7.73 -7.62 14.27
N PHE A 59 -8.60 -6.69 14.71
CA PHE A 59 -8.18 -5.43 15.32
C PHE A 59 -7.27 -5.67 16.54
N ARG A 60 -7.62 -6.64 17.38
CA ARG A 60 -6.79 -7.02 18.55
C ARG A 60 -5.42 -7.55 18.14
N ARG A 61 -5.34 -8.35 17.06
CA ARG A 61 -4.06 -8.81 16.51
C ARG A 61 -3.22 -7.68 15.92
N GLU A 62 -3.83 -6.67 15.36
CA GLU A 62 -3.13 -5.44 14.95
C GLU A 62 -2.44 -4.79 16.15
N MET A 63 -3.15 -4.67 17.25
CA MET A 63 -2.60 -4.13 18.50
C MET A 63 -1.38 -4.95 18.97
N GLU A 64 -1.50 -6.28 18.96
CA GLU A 64 -0.41 -7.18 19.37
C GLU A 64 0.82 -7.09 18.43
N ILE A 65 0.60 -6.88 17.14
CA ILE A 65 1.65 -6.76 16.13
C ILE A 65 2.34 -5.40 16.22
N ALA A 66 1.57 -4.31 16.28
CA ALA A 66 2.11 -2.96 16.41
C ALA A 66 2.99 -2.81 17.67
N GLY A 67 2.63 -3.49 18.77
CA GLY A 67 3.43 -3.50 20.00
C GLY A 67 4.74 -4.29 19.93
N LYS A 68 4.95 -5.10 18.87
CA LYS A 68 6.18 -5.91 18.69
C LYS A 68 7.24 -5.22 17.84
N LEU A 69 6.86 -4.16 17.10
CA LEU A 69 7.77 -3.46 16.19
C LEU A 69 8.36 -2.24 16.89
N ASP A 70 9.66 -2.33 17.22
CA ASP A 70 10.43 -1.22 17.79
C ASP A 70 11.52 -0.81 16.80
N HIS A 71 11.22 0.20 15.99
CA HIS A 71 12.13 0.73 14.97
C HIS A 71 11.83 2.22 14.72
N PRO A 72 12.84 3.09 14.59
CA PRO A 72 12.62 4.54 14.41
C PRO A 72 11.83 4.92 13.16
N GLY A 73 11.84 4.06 12.12
CA GLY A 73 11.06 4.22 10.89
C GLY A 73 9.67 3.58 10.95
N ILE A 74 9.19 3.12 12.11
CA ILE A 74 7.85 2.54 12.31
C ILE A 74 7.16 3.30 13.41
N GLN A 75 5.89 3.69 13.21
CA GLN A 75 5.10 4.37 14.22
C GLN A 75 4.94 3.48 15.45
N HIS A 76 5.41 3.96 16.59
CA HIS A 76 5.37 3.20 17.83
C HIS A 76 3.93 3.10 18.38
N SER A 77 3.58 1.93 18.95
CA SER A 77 2.31 1.70 19.63
C SER A 77 2.52 1.63 21.13
N PHE A 78 1.78 2.45 21.86
CA PHE A 78 1.78 2.50 23.32
C PHE A 78 0.71 1.57 23.92
N ASP A 79 0.72 0.29 23.55
CA ASP A 79 -0.27 -0.63 24.09
C ASP A 79 0.21 -1.22 25.43
N GLY A 80 -0.34 -0.72 26.52
CA GLY A 80 0.08 -1.01 27.88
C GLY A 80 -0.77 -2.03 28.65
N GLY A 81 -1.71 -2.72 28.02
CA GLY A 81 -2.57 -3.70 28.72
C GLY A 81 -3.51 -3.09 29.76
N GLU A 82 -3.79 -1.80 29.69
CA GLU A 82 -4.71 -1.09 30.58
C GLU A 82 -6.17 -1.46 30.28
N GLU A 83 -7.02 -1.49 31.31
CA GLU A 83 -8.45 -1.58 31.11
C GLU A 83 -8.96 -0.35 30.35
N ARG A 84 -9.70 -0.59 29.28
CA ARG A 84 -10.23 0.44 28.38
C ARG A 84 -11.74 0.39 28.37
N SER A 85 -12.37 1.57 28.33
CA SER A 85 -13.83 1.68 28.26
C SER A 85 -14.39 1.18 26.92
N ARG A 86 -13.56 1.20 25.86
CA ARG A 86 -13.82 0.66 24.51
C ARG A 86 -12.49 0.32 23.83
N PRO A 87 -12.47 -0.50 22.78
CA PRO A 87 -11.25 -0.77 22.02
C PRO A 87 -10.75 0.49 21.31
N TYR A 88 -9.46 0.76 21.40
CA TYR A 88 -8.71 1.77 20.61
C TYR A 88 -7.22 1.46 20.66
N LEU A 89 -6.48 1.96 19.67
CA LEU A 89 -5.01 1.95 19.66
C LEU A 89 -4.49 3.31 20.10
N VAL A 90 -3.39 3.30 20.86
CA VAL A 90 -2.64 4.50 21.22
C VAL A 90 -1.31 4.45 20.49
N LEU A 91 -1.07 5.41 19.64
CA LEU A 91 0.08 5.47 18.74
C LEU A 91 0.91 6.74 18.98
N GLU A 92 2.19 6.69 18.65
CA GLU A 92 3.07 7.84 18.64
C GLU A 92 2.48 8.94 17.75
N TYR A 93 2.44 10.19 18.25
CA TYR A 93 2.20 11.34 17.40
C TYR A 93 3.48 11.70 16.65
N ILE A 94 3.41 11.69 15.33
CA ILE A 94 4.52 12.07 14.45
C ILE A 94 4.23 13.48 13.91
N ASP A 95 5.08 14.44 14.24
CA ASP A 95 5.00 15.79 13.68
C ASP A 95 5.61 15.79 12.27
N GLY A 96 4.77 15.55 11.27
CA GLY A 96 5.18 15.39 9.88
C GLY A 96 3.99 15.47 8.92
N ILE A 97 4.31 15.46 7.63
CA ILE A 97 3.33 15.39 6.55
C ILE A 97 3.45 14.05 5.82
N THR A 98 2.39 13.63 5.14
CA THR A 98 2.45 12.39 4.36
C THR A 98 3.44 12.50 3.20
N LEU A 99 4.05 11.38 2.80
CA LEU A 99 4.88 11.35 1.59
C LEU A 99 4.07 11.79 0.36
N ARG A 100 2.77 11.46 0.32
CA ARG A 100 1.84 11.96 -0.71
C ARG A 100 1.85 13.49 -0.78
N GLU A 101 1.82 14.16 0.36
CA GLU A 101 1.86 15.61 0.40
C GLU A 101 3.23 16.15 -0.02
N VAL A 102 4.33 15.49 0.37
CA VAL A 102 5.69 15.82 -0.11
C VAL A 102 5.76 15.74 -1.63
N GLU A 103 5.26 14.65 -2.22
CA GLU A 103 5.23 14.44 -3.68
C GLU A 103 4.36 15.49 -4.38
N ARG A 104 3.19 15.80 -3.83
CA ARG A 104 2.29 16.80 -4.38
C ARG A 104 2.93 18.20 -4.41
N GLN A 105 3.70 18.55 -3.38
CA GLN A 105 4.38 19.84 -3.28
C GLN A 105 5.61 19.92 -4.20
N ALA A 106 6.36 18.84 -4.33
CA ALA A 106 7.61 18.81 -5.07
C ALA A 106 7.44 18.44 -6.56
N GLY A 107 6.36 17.71 -6.92
CA GLY A 107 6.18 17.07 -8.20
C GLY A 107 7.12 15.87 -8.35
N ARG A 108 8.41 16.11 -8.62
CA ARG A 108 9.47 15.09 -8.64
C ARG A 108 10.50 15.38 -7.56
N LEU A 109 11.01 14.32 -6.94
CA LEU A 109 12.10 14.46 -5.96
C LEU A 109 13.46 14.32 -6.67
N PRO A 110 14.47 15.08 -6.23
CA PRO A 110 15.85 14.80 -6.62
C PRO A 110 16.27 13.39 -6.22
N ALA A 111 17.03 12.69 -7.08
CA ALA A 111 17.43 11.30 -6.87
C ALA A 111 18.02 11.04 -5.46
N PRO A 112 18.91 11.86 -4.90
CA PRO A 112 19.42 11.63 -3.53
C PRO A 112 18.31 11.64 -2.46
N ARG A 113 17.30 12.52 -2.61
CA ARG A 113 16.18 12.59 -1.66
C ARG A 113 15.23 11.41 -1.80
N ALA A 114 14.93 11.00 -3.04
CA ALA A 114 14.12 9.82 -3.29
C ALA A 114 14.78 8.55 -2.72
N VAL A 115 16.10 8.42 -2.88
CA VAL A 115 16.88 7.32 -2.32
C VAL A 115 16.90 7.36 -0.80
N ASP A 116 17.12 8.52 -0.18
CA ASP A 116 17.11 8.67 1.27
C ASP A 116 15.77 8.20 1.87
N ILE A 117 14.65 8.61 1.29
CA ILE A 117 13.31 8.16 1.72
C ILE A 117 13.15 6.66 1.50
N ALA A 118 13.47 6.15 0.30
CA ALA A 118 13.32 4.73 -0.02
C ALA A 118 14.22 3.83 0.85
N SER A 119 15.44 4.28 1.19
CA SER A 119 16.38 3.56 2.06
C SER A 119 15.82 3.44 3.48
N GLN A 120 15.31 4.54 4.06
CA GLN A 120 14.68 4.51 5.37
C GLN A 120 13.45 3.60 5.40
N LEU A 121 12.60 3.63 4.35
CA LEU A 121 11.46 2.73 4.20
C LEU A 121 11.91 1.26 4.10
N ALA A 122 12.93 0.97 3.30
CA ALA A 122 13.45 -0.38 3.15
C ALA A 122 14.01 -0.92 4.47
N ALA A 123 14.71 -0.09 5.26
CA ALA A 123 15.20 -0.46 6.59
C ALA A 123 14.05 -0.77 7.57
N ALA A 124 13.01 0.06 7.59
CA ALA A 124 11.82 -0.15 8.41
C ALA A 124 11.10 -1.45 8.02
N MET A 125 10.94 -1.70 6.72
CA MET A 125 10.31 -2.92 6.21
C MET A 125 11.18 -4.16 6.47
N ALA A 126 12.51 -4.06 6.38
CA ALA A 126 13.41 -5.16 6.73
C ALA A 126 13.22 -5.58 8.20
N HIS A 127 13.09 -4.61 9.12
CA HIS A 127 12.80 -4.88 10.53
C HIS A 127 11.44 -5.58 10.69
N ALA A 128 10.39 -5.10 10.03
CA ALA A 128 9.05 -5.72 10.10
C ALA A 128 9.07 -7.16 9.54
N HIS A 129 9.69 -7.37 8.38
CA HIS A 129 9.80 -8.67 7.72
C HIS A 129 10.57 -9.69 8.56
N ALA A 130 11.67 -9.27 9.23
CA ALA A 130 12.42 -10.11 10.15
C ALA A 130 11.56 -10.59 11.35
N ASN A 131 10.53 -9.82 11.72
CA ASN A 131 9.54 -10.18 12.73
C ASN A 131 8.31 -10.93 12.15
N GLY A 132 8.37 -11.35 10.88
CA GLY A 132 7.28 -12.08 10.22
C GLY A 132 6.06 -11.22 9.85
N ILE A 133 6.22 -9.89 9.83
CA ILE A 133 5.15 -8.92 9.60
C ILE A 133 5.35 -8.27 8.23
N SER A 134 4.35 -8.35 7.34
CA SER A 134 4.29 -7.64 6.07
C SER A 134 3.21 -6.58 6.12
N HIS A 135 3.46 -5.40 5.56
CA HIS A 135 2.53 -4.27 5.57
C HIS A 135 1.34 -4.46 4.63
N ARG A 136 1.58 -4.86 3.38
CA ARG A 136 0.60 -5.19 2.31
C ARG A 136 -0.30 -4.06 1.82
N ASP A 137 -0.22 -2.89 2.40
CA ASP A 137 -0.92 -1.66 1.95
C ASP A 137 0.05 -0.47 2.04
N LEU A 138 1.31 -0.70 1.66
CA LEU A 138 2.33 0.35 1.66
C LEU A 138 2.07 1.31 0.49
N LYS A 139 1.95 2.60 0.84
CA LYS A 139 1.67 3.69 -0.11
C LYS A 139 2.05 5.04 0.52
N PRO A 140 2.20 6.11 -0.26
CA PRO A 140 2.62 7.41 0.25
C PRO A 140 1.73 8.00 1.35
N GLU A 141 0.45 7.66 1.39
CA GLU A 141 -0.49 8.08 2.43
C GLU A 141 -0.18 7.46 3.80
N ASN A 142 0.45 6.27 3.82
CA ASN A 142 0.83 5.52 5.02
C ASN A 142 2.29 5.77 5.42
N VAL A 143 2.90 6.83 4.92
CA VAL A 143 4.28 7.24 5.23
C VAL A 143 4.29 8.69 5.65
N LEU A 144 4.81 8.98 6.84
CA LEU A 144 5.02 10.34 7.34
C LEU A 144 6.49 10.73 7.18
N VAL A 145 6.72 11.97 6.80
CA VAL A 145 8.05 12.59 6.70
C VAL A 145 8.08 13.78 7.63
N THR A 146 8.98 13.75 8.62
CA THR A 146 9.15 14.86 9.56
C THR A 146 10.01 15.99 8.97
N PRO A 147 9.96 17.20 9.54
CA PRO A 147 10.82 18.32 9.11
C PRO A 147 12.32 17.98 9.14
N GLU A 148 12.76 17.14 10.07
CA GLU A 148 14.14 16.68 10.21
C GLU A 148 14.52 15.62 9.17
N GLY A 149 13.54 15.12 8.40
CA GLY A 149 13.74 14.13 7.35
C GLY A 149 13.57 12.69 7.81
N ARG A 150 13.14 12.41 9.05
CA ARG A 150 12.77 11.07 9.50
C ARG A 150 11.56 10.57 8.72
N VAL A 151 11.64 9.34 8.23
CA VAL A 151 10.57 8.67 7.50
C VAL A 151 9.95 7.60 8.39
N VAL A 152 8.63 7.63 8.56
CA VAL A 152 7.92 6.74 9.47
C VAL A 152 6.75 6.09 8.76
N VAL A 153 6.73 4.75 8.75
CA VAL A 153 5.62 3.93 8.24
C VAL A 153 4.54 3.85 9.31
N THR A 154 3.31 4.09 8.89
CA THR A 154 2.11 4.03 9.73
C THR A 154 1.16 2.92 9.24
N ASP A 155 0.14 2.60 10.02
CA ASP A 155 -0.96 1.71 9.61
C ASP A 155 -0.56 0.26 9.25
N PHE A 156 0.37 -0.35 10.00
CA PHE A 156 0.79 -1.74 9.82
C PHE A 156 -0.34 -2.78 9.95
N GLY A 157 -1.50 -2.41 10.39
CA GLY A 157 -2.54 -3.36 10.78
C GLY A 157 -3.67 -3.59 9.77
N ILE A 158 -3.90 -2.65 8.84
CA ILE A 158 -5.05 -2.70 7.92
C ILE A 158 -4.95 -3.89 6.95
N ALA A 159 -3.76 -4.27 6.58
CA ALA A 159 -3.49 -5.38 5.66
C ALA A 159 -3.92 -6.76 6.16
N LEU A 160 -3.93 -7.00 7.47
CA LEU A 160 -4.46 -8.23 8.05
C LEU A 160 -5.99 -8.33 7.93
N MET A 161 -6.70 -7.21 7.92
CA MET A 161 -8.16 -7.17 7.74
C MET A 161 -8.57 -7.49 6.30
N ALA A 162 -7.83 -7.03 5.30
CA ALA A 162 -8.10 -7.32 3.90
C ALA A 162 -7.86 -8.79 3.52
N GLY A 163 -6.94 -9.48 4.18
CA GLY A 163 -6.59 -10.88 3.87
C GLY A 163 -7.56 -11.96 4.36
N ALA A 164 -8.58 -11.62 5.15
CA ALA A 164 -9.52 -12.60 5.70
C ALA A 164 -10.83 -12.75 4.90
N ARG A 165 -11.17 -11.81 4.04
CA ARG A 165 -12.25 -11.96 3.06
C ARG A 165 -11.63 -11.95 1.66
N ARG A 166 -11.96 -12.95 0.84
CA ARG A 166 -11.78 -12.85 -0.61
C ARG A 166 -12.27 -11.47 -1.01
N LEU A 167 -11.40 -10.66 -1.63
CA LEU A 167 -11.74 -9.35 -2.18
C LEU A 167 -12.96 -9.55 -3.10
N THR A 168 -14.17 -9.38 -2.56
CA THR A 168 -15.36 -9.37 -3.39
C THR A 168 -15.35 -8.08 -4.19
N TRP A 169 -15.64 -8.16 -5.46
CA TRP A 169 -15.71 -7.06 -6.43
C TRP A 169 -16.42 -5.80 -5.90
N ARG A 170 -17.38 -5.94 -4.99
CA ARG A 170 -18.10 -4.81 -4.36
C ARG A 170 -17.22 -3.99 -3.39
N TRP A 171 -16.17 -4.58 -2.84
CA TRP A 171 -15.23 -3.91 -1.95
C TRP A 171 -14.23 -3.06 -2.72
N LEU A 172 -13.77 -3.54 -3.87
CA LEU A 172 -12.81 -2.84 -4.74
C LEU A 172 -13.37 -1.55 -5.35
N THR A 173 -14.70 -1.42 -5.48
CA THR A 173 -15.32 -0.30 -6.18
C THR A 173 -15.83 0.83 -5.28
N SER A 174 -15.99 0.60 -3.97
CA SER A 174 -16.64 1.60 -3.10
C SER A 174 -15.82 2.10 -1.91
N THR A 175 -14.71 1.44 -1.56
CA THR A 175 -14.01 1.74 -0.28
C THR A 175 -12.48 1.71 -0.39
N MET A 176 -11.91 1.22 -1.50
CA MET A 176 -10.46 1.21 -1.72
C MET A 176 -10.04 2.42 -2.55
N GLY A 177 -8.97 3.10 -2.09
CA GLY A 177 -8.21 4.03 -2.91
C GLY A 177 -7.68 3.35 -4.17
N THR A 178 -7.14 4.13 -5.07
CA THR A 178 -6.60 3.68 -6.37
C THR A 178 -5.59 2.54 -6.15
N PRO A 179 -5.67 1.43 -6.91
CA PRO A 179 -4.81 0.25 -6.74
C PRO A 179 -3.38 0.44 -7.24
N ASP A 180 -2.88 1.67 -7.23
CA ASP A 180 -1.63 2.09 -7.87
C ASP A 180 -0.38 1.41 -7.29
N TYR A 181 -0.47 0.91 -6.04
CA TYR A 181 0.65 0.27 -5.34
C TYR A 181 0.46 -1.24 -5.15
N MET A 182 -0.61 -1.79 -5.73
CA MET A 182 -0.98 -3.20 -5.55
C MET A 182 -0.05 -4.11 -6.35
N ALA A 183 0.53 -5.11 -5.69
CA ALA A 183 1.36 -6.08 -6.38
C ALA A 183 0.53 -7.06 -7.25
N PRO A 184 1.09 -7.61 -8.35
CA PRO A 184 0.40 -8.56 -9.24
C PRO A 184 -0.27 -9.72 -8.50
N GLU A 185 0.42 -10.31 -7.53
CA GLU A 185 -0.11 -11.42 -6.72
C GLU A 185 -1.33 -11.01 -5.88
N GLN A 186 -1.39 -9.75 -5.43
CA GLN A 186 -2.57 -9.23 -4.72
C GLN A 186 -3.76 -9.05 -5.67
N VAL A 187 -3.51 -8.56 -6.89
CA VAL A 187 -4.53 -8.46 -7.94
C VAL A 187 -5.10 -9.85 -8.26
N GLU A 188 -4.26 -10.88 -8.28
CA GLU A 188 -4.67 -12.28 -8.46
C GLU A 188 -5.37 -12.89 -7.23
N GLY A 189 -5.58 -12.12 -6.16
CA GLY A 189 -6.26 -12.59 -4.95
C GLY A 189 -5.39 -13.46 -4.03
N LYS A 190 -4.08 -13.50 -4.24
CA LYS A 190 -3.12 -14.15 -3.36
C LYS A 190 -2.81 -13.23 -2.17
N ARG A 191 -2.50 -13.82 -1.01
CA ARG A 191 -2.21 -13.05 0.19
C ARG A 191 -0.92 -12.20 0.09
N GLY A 192 0.05 -12.67 -0.71
CA GLY A 192 1.38 -12.08 -0.79
C GLY A 192 2.22 -12.26 0.49
N ASP A 193 3.49 -11.96 0.39
CA ASP A 193 4.48 -12.00 1.48
C ASP A 193 5.27 -10.68 1.57
N ALA A 194 6.46 -10.68 2.15
CA ALA A 194 7.36 -9.54 2.25
C ALA A 194 7.68 -8.87 0.89
N ARG A 195 7.71 -9.67 -0.19
CA ARG A 195 8.01 -9.20 -1.55
C ARG A 195 6.87 -8.38 -2.18
N THR A 196 5.67 -8.44 -1.61
CA THR A 196 4.57 -7.53 -1.94
C THR A 196 4.90 -6.10 -1.53
N ASP A 197 5.49 -5.92 -0.34
CA ASP A 197 5.90 -4.59 0.14
C ASP A 197 7.09 -4.04 -0.66
N ILE A 198 8.00 -4.92 -1.11
CA ILE A 198 9.10 -4.55 -2.02
C ILE A 198 8.56 -4.00 -3.35
N TYR A 199 7.52 -4.61 -3.90
CA TYR A 199 6.86 -4.11 -5.10
C TYR A 199 6.27 -2.72 -4.87
N ALA A 200 5.53 -2.51 -3.78
CA ALA A 200 4.97 -1.21 -3.42
C ALA A 200 6.06 -0.14 -3.22
N LEU A 201 7.19 -0.49 -2.55
CA LEU A 201 8.38 0.38 -2.45
C LEU A 201 8.93 0.73 -3.83
N GLY A 202 8.96 -0.21 -4.76
CA GLY A 202 9.38 0.03 -6.14
C GLY A 202 8.49 1.02 -6.87
N ILE A 203 7.16 0.94 -6.69
CA ILE A 203 6.20 1.93 -7.24
C ILE A 203 6.43 3.31 -6.62
N MET A 204 6.60 3.39 -5.31
CA MET A 204 6.85 4.66 -4.62
C MET A 204 8.16 5.30 -5.08
N LEU A 205 9.24 4.51 -5.22
CA LEU A 205 10.51 5.03 -5.73
C LEU A 205 10.39 5.49 -7.19
N PHE A 206 9.66 4.75 -8.04
CA PHE A 206 9.35 5.17 -9.39
C PHE A 206 8.62 6.51 -9.38
N GLU A 207 7.56 6.65 -8.57
CA GLU A 207 6.75 7.86 -8.48
C GLU A 207 7.57 9.05 -7.99
N MET A 208 8.37 8.91 -6.93
CA MET A 208 9.26 9.96 -6.44
C MET A 208 10.21 10.46 -7.52
N LEU A 209 10.75 9.56 -8.36
CA LEU A 209 11.69 9.91 -9.43
C LEU A 209 11.01 10.47 -10.68
N ALA A 210 9.86 9.90 -11.08
CA ALA A 210 9.15 10.24 -12.31
C ALA A 210 8.11 11.35 -12.13
N GLY A 211 7.62 11.58 -10.90
CA GLY A 211 6.51 12.49 -10.58
C GLY A 211 5.14 11.92 -10.94
N ARG A 212 5.07 10.64 -11.26
CA ARG A 212 3.83 9.90 -11.54
C ARG A 212 4.03 8.41 -11.34
N VAL A 213 2.96 7.68 -11.12
CA VAL A 213 2.99 6.21 -11.05
C VAL A 213 3.32 5.59 -12.42
N PRO A 214 3.83 4.34 -12.48
CA PRO A 214 4.19 3.68 -13.74
C PRO A 214 2.99 3.45 -14.66
N TRP A 215 1.83 3.18 -14.08
CA TRP A 215 0.61 2.85 -14.82
C TRP A 215 -0.57 3.68 -14.31
N GLU A 216 -1.30 4.26 -15.25
CA GLU A 216 -2.50 5.05 -15.00
C GLU A 216 -3.64 4.48 -15.83
N GLY A 217 -4.90 4.67 -15.41
CA GLY A 217 -6.05 4.17 -16.13
C GLY A 217 -7.34 4.84 -15.71
N ASP A 218 -8.34 4.80 -16.61
CA ASP A 218 -9.65 5.45 -16.41
C ASP A 218 -10.48 4.80 -15.28
N ASN A 219 -10.07 3.63 -14.82
CA ASN A 219 -10.76 2.92 -13.73
C ASN A 219 -9.79 1.96 -13.02
N PRO A 220 -10.12 1.56 -11.76
CA PRO A 220 -9.27 0.68 -10.96
C PRO A 220 -8.90 -0.65 -11.63
N LEU A 221 -9.81 -1.22 -12.43
CA LEU A 221 -9.56 -2.50 -13.10
C LEU A 221 -8.53 -2.39 -14.21
N ALA A 222 -8.52 -1.26 -14.93
CA ALA A 222 -7.50 -0.99 -15.95
C ALA A 222 -6.11 -0.88 -15.31
N VAL A 223 -6.00 -0.21 -14.16
CA VAL A 223 -4.74 -0.11 -13.40
C VAL A 223 -4.29 -1.49 -12.91
N MET A 224 -5.20 -2.28 -12.30
CA MET A 224 -4.91 -3.64 -11.87
C MET A 224 -4.42 -4.53 -13.01
N ALA A 225 -5.07 -4.46 -14.17
CA ALA A 225 -4.66 -5.23 -15.34
C ALA A 225 -3.25 -4.86 -15.82
N GLN A 226 -2.86 -3.59 -15.68
CA GLN A 226 -1.52 -3.12 -16.03
C GLN A 226 -0.46 -3.62 -15.03
N HIS A 227 -0.76 -3.67 -13.73
CA HIS A 227 0.14 -4.27 -12.74
C HIS A 227 0.47 -5.73 -13.07
N VAL A 228 -0.47 -6.50 -13.62
CA VAL A 228 -0.26 -7.89 -14.00
C VAL A 228 0.43 -8.02 -15.36
N ASN A 229 -0.01 -7.25 -16.37
CA ASN A 229 0.30 -7.54 -17.77
C ASN A 229 1.15 -6.50 -18.49
N ALA A 230 1.11 -5.22 -18.06
CA ALA A 230 1.78 -4.17 -18.82
C ALA A 230 3.30 -4.15 -18.51
N PRO A 231 4.14 -3.88 -19.53
CA PRO A 231 5.55 -3.67 -19.31
C PRO A 231 5.78 -2.44 -18.43
N LEU A 232 6.90 -2.46 -17.68
CA LEU A 232 7.32 -1.29 -16.90
C LEU A 232 7.83 -0.19 -17.87
N PRO A 233 7.31 1.05 -17.78
CA PRO A 233 7.89 2.17 -18.51
C PRO A 233 9.32 2.44 -18.04
N SER A 234 10.22 2.76 -18.98
CA SER A 234 11.58 3.16 -18.63
C SER A 234 11.59 4.52 -17.93
N LEU A 235 12.19 4.60 -16.75
CA LEU A 235 12.41 5.86 -16.05
C LEU A 235 13.29 6.81 -16.87
N ARG A 236 14.28 6.29 -17.60
CA ARG A 236 15.22 7.08 -18.39
C ARG A 236 14.64 7.51 -19.75
N GLU A 237 13.55 6.89 -20.21
CA GLU A 237 12.74 7.43 -21.31
C GLU A 237 11.86 8.60 -20.83
N ILE A 238 11.44 8.61 -19.57
CA ILE A 238 10.71 9.74 -18.95
C ILE A 238 11.67 10.90 -18.68
N ASP A 239 12.81 10.62 -18.05
CA ASP A 239 13.87 11.61 -17.82
C ASP A 239 15.25 10.94 -17.86
N LYS A 240 16.04 11.29 -18.89
CA LYS A 240 17.41 10.77 -19.08
C LYS A 240 18.40 11.11 -17.97
N HIS A 241 18.07 12.07 -17.11
CA HIS A 241 18.92 12.45 -15.99
C HIS A 241 18.74 11.52 -14.79
N ILE A 242 17.71 10.66 -14.78
CA ILE A 242 17.57 9.63 -13.74
C ILE A 242 18.74 8.66 -13.88
N PRO A 243 19.50 8.42 -12.80
CA PRO A 243 20.65 7.51 -12.82
C PRO A 243 20.25 6.07 -13.20
N ALA A 244 21.02 5.44 -14.08
CA ALA A 244 20.76 4.07 -14.50
C ALA A 244 20.71 3.05 -13.35
N PRO A 245 21.52 3.17 -12.28
CA PRO A 245 21.39 2.29 -11.12
C PRO A 245 20.00 2.34 -10.46
N LEU A 246 19.38 3.52 -10.37
CA LEU A 246 18.05 3.65 -9.77
C LEU A 246 16.96 3.02 -10.64
N GLU A 247 17.07 3.15 -11.96
CA GLU A 247 16.19 2.42 -12.89
C GLU A 247 16.35 0.90 -12.71
N ALA A 248 17.57 0.41 -12.51
CA ALA A 248 17.84 -1.01 -12.28
C ALA A 248 17.19 -1.50 -10.96
N ILE A 249 17.34 -0.77 -9.86
CA ILE A 249 16.71 -1.08 -8.57
C ILE A 249 15.18 -1.13 -8.73
N VAL A 250 14.59 -0.09 -9.32
CA VAL A 250 13.14 -0.02 -9.54
C VAL A 250 12.66 -1.18 -10.41
N THR A 251 13.39 -1.49 -11.50
CA THR A 251 13.06 -2.60 -12.38
C THR A 251 13.06 -3.93 -11.62
N LYS A 252 14.05 -4.17 -10.75
CA LYS A 252 14.10 -5.38 -9.92
C LYS A 252 12.95 -5.45 -8.92
N CYS A 253 12.60 -4.35 -8.26
CA CYS A 253 11.45 -4.30 -7.35
C CYS A 253 10.13 -4.63 -8.08
N LEU A 254 9.96 -4.14 -9.32
CA LEU A 254 8.71 -4.20 -10.09
C LEU A 254 8.58 -5.43 -11.00
N ARG A 255 9.42 -6.46 -10.80
CA ARG A 255 9.25 -7.75 -11.48
C ARG A 255 7.87 -8.32 -11.18
N LYS A 256 7.20 -8.84 -12.22
CA LYS A 256 5.85 -9.41 -12.07
C LYS A 256 5.88 -10.66 -11.21
N ASN A 257 6.87 -11.54 -11.45
CA ASN A 257 7.13 -12.70 -10.61
C ASN A 257 7.82 -12.25 -9.30
N PRO A 258 7.23 -12.52 -8.11
CA PRO A 258 7.86 -12.19 -6.83
C PRO A 258 9.26 -12.81 -6.64
N ASP A 259 9.52 -14.00 -7.22
CA ASP A 259 10.82 -14.70 -7.10
C ASP A 259 11.96 -14.00 -7.85
N GLU A 260 11.64 -13.07 -8.74
CA GLU A 260 12.62 -12.28 -9.50
C GLU A 260 12.90 -10.90 -8.84
N ARG A 261 12.18 -10.57 -7.77
CA ARG A 261 12.41 -9.36 -6.98
C ARG A 261 13.58 -9.53 -6.01
N TYR A 262 13.84 -8.54 -5.18
CA TYR A 262 14.69 -8.72 -4.00
C TYR A 262 14.09 -9.80 -3.09
N ALA A 263 14.92 -10.61 -2.46
CA ALA A 263 14.46 -11.68 -1.57
C ALA A 263 13.83 -11.11 -0.30
N ASP A 264 14.41 -10.01 0.21
CA ASP A 264 13.90 -9.27 1.36
C ASP A 264 14.20 -7.76 1.23
N ALA A 265 13.63 -6.97 2.12
CA ALA A 265 13.82 -5.52 2.11
C ALA A 265 15.23 -5.09 2.57
N GLY A 266 15.98 -5.95 3.25
CA GLY A 266 17.38 -5.70 3.62
C GLY A 266 18.31 -5.71 2.42
N GLU A 267 18.10 -6.63 1.45
CA GLU A 267 18.83 -6.60 0.18
C GLU A 267 18.53 -5.30 -0.61
N LEU A 268 17.26 -4.89 -0.66
CA LEU A 268 16.89 -3.62 -1.30
C LEU A 268 17.55 -2.44 -0.61
N HIS A 269 17.53 -2.38 0.72
CA HIS A 269 18.18 -1.35 1.51
C HIS A 269 19.68 -1.27 1.22
N ALA A 270 20.37 -2.40 1.21
CA ALA A 270 21.81 -2.46 0.90
C ALA A 270 22.14 -1.93 -0.51
N ASP A 271 21.31 -2.21 -1.50
CA ASP A 271 21.51 -1.67 -2.86
C ASP A 271 21.18 -0.17 -2.93
N LEU A 272 20.18 0.33 -2.17
CA LEU A 272 19.88 1.75 -2.07
C LEU A 272 21.02 2.53 -1.39
N GLU A 273 21.66 2.00 -0.34
CA GLU A 273 22.78 2.65 0.34
C GLU A 273 24.02 2.83 -0.56
N ARG A 274 24.21 1.93 -1.51
CA ARG A 274 25.35 1.95 -2.44
C ARG A 274 24.94 2.18 -3.90
N TRP A 275 23.81 2.79 -4.15
CA TRP A 275 23.22 2.86 -5.49
C TRP A 275 24.15 3.45 -6.56
N GLN A 276 25.09 4.34 -6.16
CA GLN A 276 26.05 4.96 -7.09
C GLN A 276 27.14 4.00 -7.59
N ASP A 277 27.43 2.96 -6.79
CA ASP A 277 28.49 1.99 -7.01
C ASP A 277 27.96 0.62 -7.49
N LEU A 278 26.68 0.55 -7.87
CA LEU A 278 26.08 -0.72 -8.31
C LEU A 278 26.66 -1.22 -9.62
N ASP A 279 27.05 -2.50 -9.64
CA ASP A 279 27.39 -3.19 -10.86
C ASP A 279 26.12 -3.55 -11.65
N LEU A 280 25.83 -2.78 -12.69
CA LEU A 280 24.66 -3.00 -13.53
C LEU A 280 24.69 -4.31 -14.31
N ALA A 281 25.86 -4.95 -14.48
CA ALA A 281 25.97 -6.25 -15.12
C ALA A 281 25.36 -7.38 -14.25
N ALA A 282 25.29 -7.16 -12.94
CA ALA A 282 24.62 -8.09 -12.02
C ALA A 282 23.08 -8.04 -12.11
N PHE A 283 22.53 -6.96 -12.68
CA PHE A 283 21.09 -6.83 -12.91
C PHE A 283 20.74 -7.42 -14.27
N THR A 284 20.35 -8.69 -14.29
CA THR A 284 19.78 -9.30 -15.50
C THR A 284 18.42 -8.69 -15.79
N PHE A 285 18.37 -7.78 -16.76
CA PHE A 285 17.11 -7.30 -17.32
C PHE A 285 16.56 -8.42 -18.22
N GLY A 286 15.61 -9.22 -17.71
CA GLY A 286 14.84 -10.14 -18.56
C GLY A 286 14.10 -9.36 -19.65
N GLU A 287 13.65 -10.05 -20.68
CA GLU A 287 12.98 -9.47 -21.87
C GLU A 287 11.71 -8.63 -21.61
N ASP A 288 11.28 -8.53 -20.34
CA ASP A 288 10.14 -7.73 -19.90
C ASP A 288 10.38 -6.21 -19.95
N VAL A 289 11.62 -5.76 -20.11
CA VAL A 289 11.94 -4.38 -20.50
C VAL A 289 11.77 -4.28 -22.01
N VAL A 290 10.54 -4.14 -22.42
CA VAL A 290 10.14 -4.13 -23.82
C VAL A 290 10.71 -2.93 -24.54
N LYS A 291 11.67 -3.17 -25.44
CA LYS A 291 11.75 -2.45 -26.71
C LYS A 291 10.50 -2.77 -27.53
N ARG A 292 9.35 -2.20 -27.23
CA ARG A 292 8.31 -1.95 -28.22
C ARG A 292 8.40 -0.50 -28.65
N SER A 293 9.25 -0.29 -29.66
CA SER A 293 9.09 0.77 -30.63
C SER A 293 7.61 0.98 -30.90
N VAL A 294 7.19 2.25 -30.87
CA VAL A 294 5.90 2.75 -31.37
C VAL A 294 5.78 2.37 -32.84
N ARG A 295 5.39 1.13 -33.13
CA ARG A 295 4.97 0.68 -34.47
C ARG A 295 4.18 -0.62 -34.36
N ASP A 296 2.95 -0.51 -33.88
CA ASP A 296 1.84 -1.27 -34.46
C ASP A 296 0.51 -0.64 -34.06
N LYS A 297 -0.04 0.08 -35.00
CA LYS A 297 -1.44 0.47 -35.02
C LYS A 297 -2.21 -0.78 -35.48
N GLY A 298 -3.05 -1.34 -34.62
CA GLY A 298 -4.09 -2.26 -35.04
C GLY A 298 -3.92 -3.70 -34.55
N GLY A 299 -4.62 -4.03 -33.51
CA GLY A 299 -4.87 -5.39 -33.07
C GLY A 299 -5.32 -5.42 -31.61
N LEU A 300 -6.61 -5.51 -31.34
CA LEU A 300 -7.11 -5.88 -30.01
C LEU A 300 -6.50 -7.24 -29.63
N PRO A 301 -5.92 -7.39 -28.41
CA PRO A 301 -5.40 -8.69 -27.99
C PRO A 301 -6.55 -9.72 -27.88
N LEU A 302 -6.33 -10.89 -28.45
CA LEU A 302 -7.27 -12.04 -28.50
C LEU A 302 -7.85 -12.45 -27.14
N ILE A 303 -7.25 -12.02 -26.03
CA ILE A 303 -7.73 -12.33 -24.67
C ILE A 303 -9.03 -11.58 -24.34
N VAL A 304 -9.22 -10.35 -24.86
CA VAL A 304 -10.49 -9.63 -24.66
C VAL A 304 -11.63 -10.27 -25.46
N ALA A 305 -11.31 -10.88 -26.61
CA ALA A 305 -12.28 -11.60 -27.41
C ALA A 305 -12.76 -12.90 -26.72
N GLY A 306 -11.90 -13.59 -25.96
CA GLY A 306 -12.26 -14.79 -25.19
C GLY A 306 -13.22 -14.51 -24.03
N ILE A 307 -13.04 -13.40 -23.31
CA ILE A 307 -13.93 -13.02 -22.20
C ILE A 307 -15.27 -12.52 -22.72
N SER A 308 -15.28 -11.77 -23.84
CA SER A 308 -16.51 -11.29 -24.47
C SER A 308 -17.35 -12.44 -25.07
N ALA A 309 -16.70 -13.43 -25.66
CA ALA A 309 -17.40 -14.62 -26.20
C ALA A 309 -18.01 -15.49 -25.10
N GLY A 310 -17.35 -15.65 -23.94
CA GLY A 310 -17.89 -16.36 -22.79
C GLY A 310 -19.13 -15.69 -22.19
N PHE A 311 -19.14 -14.36 -22.12
CA PHE A 311 -20.26 -13.58 -21.57
C PHE A 311 -21.49 -13.59 -22.53
N ILE A 312 -21.26 -13.49 -23.82
CA ILE A 312 -22.34 -13.55 -24.83
C ILE A 312 -22.96 -14.97 -24.86
N GLY A 313 -22.14 -16.00 -24.76
CA GLY A 313 -22.62 -17.38 -24.69
C GLY A 313 -23.47 -17.68 -23.44
N ALA A 314 -23.05 -17.20 -22.27
CA ALA A 314 -23.79 -17.38 -21.02
C ALA A 314 -25.13 -16.60 -21.01
N SER A 315 -25.15 -15.41 -21.57
CA SER A 315 -26.36 -14.59 -21.68
C SER A 315 -27.37 -15.21 -22.67
N ALA A 316 -26.90 -15.75 -23.80
CA ALA A 316 -27.75 -16.42 -24.78
C ALA A 316 -28.35 -17.70 -24.20
N LEU A 317 -27.58 -18.49 -23.46
CA LEU A 317 -28.06 -19.70 -22.80
C LEU A 317 -29.12 -19.38 -21.74
N PHE A 318 -28.95 -18.31 -20.98
CA PHE A 318 -29.91 -17.88 -19.97
C PHE A 318 -31.25 -17.42 -20.59
N VAL A 319 -31.20 -16.69 -21.71
CA VAL A 319 -32.37 -16.25 -22.45
C VAL A 319 -33.13 -17.47 -23.05
N ILE A 320 -32.42 -18.44 -23.59
CA ILE A 320 -33.02 -19.68 -24.14
C ILE A 320 -33.65 -20.50 -23.01
N LEU A 321 -32.99 -20.69 -21.88
CA LEU A 321 -33.53 -21.40 -20.72
C LEU A 321 -34.76 -20.69 -20.13
N TYR A 322 -34.73 -19.37 -20.04
CA TYR A 322 -35.85 -18.55 -19.58
C TYR A 322 -37.07 -18.69 -20.54
N TYR A 323 -36.83 -18.64 -21.86
CA TYR A 323 -37.88 -18.77 -22.87
C TYR A 323 -38.52 -20.15 -22.86
N VAL A 324 -37.74 -21.21 -22.71
CA VAL A 324 -38.24 -22.58 -22.61
C VAL A 324 -39.04 -22.82 -21.32
N ALA A 325 -38.60 -22.20 -20.18
CA ALA A 325 -39.30 -22.34 -18.90
C ALA A 325 -40.61 -21.54 -18.79
N THR A 326 -40.84 -20.56 -19.67
CA THR A 326 -42.04 -19.71 -19.64
C THR A 326 -43.09 -20.08 -20.70
N HIS A 327 -42.75 -21.00 -21.62
CA HIS A 327 -43.64 -21.39 -22.72
C HIS A 327 -43.94 -22.92 -22.77
N HIS A 328 -43.77 -23.58 -21.61
CA HIS A 328 -44.29 -24.91 -21.30
C HIS A 328 -45.14 -24.83 -19.98
#